data_b8d0c803c9af68464ec1af42ca546651
#
_entry.id   b8d0c803c9af68464ec1af42ca546651
#
_cell.length_a   1.000
_cell.length_b   1.000
_cell.length_c   1.000
_cell.angle_alpha   90.00
_cell.angle_beta   90.00
_cell.angle_gamma   90.00
#
_symmetry.space_group_name_H-M   'P 1'
#
loop_
_entity.id
_entity.type
_entity.pdbx_description
1 polymer ?
#
loop_
_entity_poly.entity_id
_entity_poly.type
_entity_poly.pdbx_seq_one_letter_code
_entity_poly.pdbx_strand_id
1 'polypeptide(L)'
;MKIQSKTIAPFLGLLMFLTCFLSMNMKGQSRDSLLSVYNNQTIHSFGRFFIQGSKQLTLGGLKPMFTEGVTKDLYNKSKSNLFFGRFLTVTAVAALVTGAIIKKDNKSAALALSIVGIGLNLSSFHFRKKSRELIDQAIWYKNKEILFGLQP
;
A
#
# COMPACT_ATOMS: atom_id res chain seq x y z
N MET A 1 42.27 58.75 -3.81
CA MET A 1 41.08 58.22 -4.50
C MET A 1 40.01 57.92 -3.44
N LYS A 2 39.01 58.82 -3.21
CA LYS A 2 37.94 58.63 -2.20
C LYS A 2 36.79 57.94 -2.91
N ILE A 3 36.64 56.65 -2.66
CA ILE A 3 35.47 55.90 -3.14
C ILE A 3 34.25 56.36 -2.32
N GLN A 4 33.28 56.92 -3.06
CA GLN A 4 32.07 57.46 -2.44
C GLN A 4 31.21 56.32 -1.87
N SER A 5 31.17 56.21 -0.54
CA SER A 5 30.38 55.23 0.23
C SER A 5 28.85 55.50 0.24
N LYS A 6 28.38 56.52 -0.47
CA LYS A 6 26.96 56.97 -0.44
C LYS A 6 26.00 56.15 -1.27
N THR A 7 26.49 55.32 -2.20
CA THR A 7 25.61 54.54 -3.10
C THR A 7 25.36 53.10 -2.65
N ILE A 8 26.05 52.59 -1.65
CA ILE A 8 25.95 51.20 -1.21
C ILE A 8 24.79 50.95 -0.24
N ALA A 9 24.46 51.96 0.58
CA ALA A 9 23.41 51.85 1.58
C ALA A 9 21.99 51.57 1.03
N PRO A 10 21.51 52.23 -0.05
CA PRO A 10 20.19 51.93 -0.62
C PRO A 10 20.13 50.57 -1.30
N PHE A 11 21.28 50.08 -1.84
CA PHE A 11 21.34 48.75 -2.49
C PHE A 11 21.27 47.62 -1.46
N LEU A 12 21.89 47.78 -0.29
CA LEU A 12 21.80 46.79 0.81
C LEU A 12 20.39 46.75 1.39
N GLY A 13 19.70 47.88 1.51
CA GLY A 13 18.29 47.92 1.96
C GLY A 13 17.35 47.22 0.97
N LEU A 14 17.54 47.42 -0.34
CA LEU A 14 16.75 46.75 -1.36
C LEU A 14 16.99 45.24 -1.38
N LEU A 15 18.23 44.79 -1.18
CA LEU A 15 18.59 43.37 -1.12
C LEU A 15 17.97 42.67 0.10
N MET A 16 18.03 43.34 1.28
CA MET A 16 17.35 42.82 2.49
C MET A 16 15.83 42.79 2.33
N PHE A 17 15.23 43.77 1.70
CA PHE A 17 13.80 43.77 1.42
C PHE A 17 13.41 42.65 0.47
N LEU A 18 14.20 42.39 -0.56
CA LEU A 18 13.98 41.31 -1.52
C LEU A 18 14.11 39.90 -0.88
N THR A 19 15.09 39.73 0.02
CA THR A 19 15.25 38.44 0.74
C THR A 19 14.13 38.20 1.73
N CYS A 20 13.59 39.22 2.39
CA CYS A 20 12.40 39.13 3.24
C CYS A 20 11.15 38.75 2.44
N PHE A 21 10.96 39.31 1.24
CA PHE A 21 9.84 38.95 0.37
C PHE A 21 9.95 37.51 -0.17
N LEU A 22 11.13 37.01 -0.49
CA LEU A 22 11.36 35.65 -0.92
C LEU A 22 11.11 34.62 0.19
N SER A 23 11.42 34.97 1.45
CA SER A 23 11.14 34.10 2.59
C SER A 23 9.66 34.01 2.96
N MET A 24 8.85 35.02 2.67
CA MET A 24 7.41 35.01 2.95
C MET A 24 6.61 34.11 1.98
N ASN A 25 7.15 33.75 0.81
CA ASN A 25 6.51 32.86 -0.16
C ASN A 25 6.79 31.37 0.06
N MET A 26 7.60 30.99 1.02
CA MET A 26 7.64 29.62 1.50
C MET A 26 6.38 29.36 2.34
N LYS A 27 5.25 29.16 1.67
CA LYS A 27 4.09 28.49 2.27
C LYS A 27 4.53 27.07 2.64
N GLY A 28 5.10 26.92 3.83
CA GLY A 28 5.15 25.62 4.47
C GLY A 28 3.71 25.08 4.44
N GLN A 29 3.51 23.89 3.91
CA GLN A 29 2.20 23.26 4.01
C GLN A 29 1.77 23.36 5.46
N SER A 30 0.66 24.05 5.73
CA SER A 30 0.23 24.26 7.10
C SER A 30 -0.01 22.87 7.70
N ARG A 31 0.34 22.66 8.96
CA ARG A 31 0.14 21.40 9.68
C ARG A 31 -1.29 20.89 9.52
N ASP A 32 -2.25 21.77 9.46
CA ASP A 32 -3.66 21.47 9.29
C ASP A 32 -3.98 20.93 7.88
N SER A 33 -3.31 21.44 6.83
CA SER A 33 -3.49 20.91 5.48
C SER A 33 -2.90 19.52 5.33
N LEU A 34 -1.74 19.23 5.90
CA LEU A 34 -1.15 17.89 5.93
C LEU A 34 -2.01 16.91 6.72
N LEU A 35 -2.54 17.33 7.86
CA LEU A 35 -3.43 16.50 8.68
C LEU A 35 -4.73 16.17 7.93
N SER A 36 -5.28 17.14 7.21
CA SER A 36 -6.46 16.94 6.36
C SER A 36 -6.18 15.95 5.23
N VAL A 37 -5.06 16.07 4.55
CA VAL A 37 -4.64 15.11 3.50
C VAL A 37 -4.43 13.73 4.09
N TYR A 38 -3.73 13.62 5.21
CA TYR A 38 -3.51 12.34 5.90
C TYR A 38 -4.83 11.66 6.27
N ASN A 39 -5.76 12.39 6.88
CA ASN A 39 -7.01 11.80 7.34
C ASN A 39 -7.97 11.42 6.20
N ASN A 40 -7.99 12.19 5.09
CA ASN A 40 -8.99 12.03 4.05
C ASN A 40 -8.49 11.28 2.81
N GLN A 41 -7.19 11.33 2.51
CA GLN A 41 -6.65 10.80 1.26
C GLN A 41 -5.77 9.55 1.45
N THR A 42 -5.14 9.35 2.61
CA THR A 42 -4.34 8.15 2.83
C THR A 42 -5.21 6.92 3.03
N ILE A 43 -4.65 5.78 2.65
CA ILE A 43 -5.30 4.48 2.76
C ILE A 43 -4.75 3.77 3.99
N HIS A 44 -5.64 3.31 4.86
CA HIS A 44 -5.30 2.54 6.05
C HIS A 44 -5.81 1.10 5.91
N SER A 45 -4.97 0.12 6.27
CA SER A 45 -5.31 -1.30 6.23
C SER A 45 -5.84 -1.78 7.58
N PHE A 46 -7.05 -2.35 7.60
CA PHE A 46 -7.67 -2.95 8.79
C PHE A 46 -8.11 -4.39 8.49
N GLY A 47 -7.19 -5.32 8.63
CA GLY A 47 -7.45 -6.73 8.38
C GLY A 47 -7.92 -7.02 6.94
N ARG A 48 -9.22 -7.16 6.72
CA ARG A 48 -9.81 -7.46 5.40
C ARG A 48 -10.30 -6.22 4.66
N PHE A 49 -10.35 -5.08 5.33
CA PHE A 49 -10.90 -3.85 4.80
C PHE A 49 -9.82 -2.78 4.73
N PHE A 50 -10.04 -1.82 3.86
CA PHE A 50 -9.20 -0.64 3.70
C PHE A 50 -10.07 0.59 3.93
N ILE A 51 -9.53 1.61 4.57
CA ILE A 51 -10.26 2.84 4.87
C ILE A 51 -9.51 3.99 4.22
N GLN A 52 -10.24 4.83 3.51
CA GLN A 52 -9.75 6.11 2.98
C GLN A 52 -10.76 7.19 3.37
N GLY A 53 -10.36 8.10 4.24
CA GLY A 53 -11.27 9.04 4.86
C GLY A 53 -12.42 8.32 5.57
N SER A 54 -13.66 8.59 5.17
CA SER A 54 -14.87 7.93 5.69
C SER A 54 -15.30 6.69 4.89
N LYS A 55 -14.58 6.35 3.81
CA LYS A 55 -14.98 5.26 2.90
C LYS A 55 -14.28 3.96 3.25
N GLN A 56 -15.07 2.90 3.42
CA GLN A 56 -14.57 1.54 3.52
C GLN A 56 -14.44 0.92 2.13
N LEU A 57 -13.28 0.36 1.83
CA LEU A 57 -12.93 -0.21 0.54
C LEU A 57 -12.59 -1.69 0.70
N THR A 58 -12.90 -2.47 -0.33
CA THR A 58 -12.41 -3.83 -0.50
C THR A 58 -11.13 -3.83 -1.34
N LEU A 59 -10.44 -4.98 -1.43
CA LEU A 59 -9.26 -5.11 -2.31
C LEU A 59 -9.59 -4.73 -3.76
N GLY A 60 -10.79 -5.08 -4.26
CA GLY A 60 -11.24 -4.68 -5.61
C GLY A 60 -11.45 -3.18 -5.75
N GLY A 61 -11.94 -2.53 -4.69
CA GLY A 61 -12.17 -1.09 -4.64
C GLY A 61 -10.89 -0.25 -4.65
N LEU A 62 -9.73 -0.86 -4.35
CA LEU A 62 -8.42 -0.19 -4.43
C LEU A 62 -7.88 -0.11 -5.87
N LYS A 63 -8.41 -0.90 -6.81
CA LYS A 63 -7.91 -0.96 -8.19
C LYS A 63 -7.75 0.41 -8.86
N PRO A 64 -8.73 1.34 -8.78
CA PRO A 64 -8.61 2.65 -9.41
C PRO A 64 -7.54 3.55 -8.79
N MET A 65 -7.04 3.22 -7.62
CA MET A 65 -6.00 4.00 -6.93
C MET A 65 -4.59 3.59 -7.33
N PHE A 66 -4.42 2.37 -7.84
CA PHE A 66 -3.15 1.80 -8.27
C PHE A 66 -3.11 1.70 -9.80
N THR A 67 -2.97 2.84 -10.47
CA THR A 67 -3.08 2.94 -11.93
C THR A 67 -1.76 2.72 -12.64
N GLU A 68 -0.63 3.08 -12.01
CA GLU A 68 0.69 3.13 -12.66
C GLU A 68 1.82 2.71 -11.73
N GLY A 69 2.97 2.39 -12.32
CA GLY A 69 4.24 2.17 -11.62
C GLY A 69 4.25 0.98 -10.66
N VAL A 70 5.11 1.10 -9.66
CA VAL A 70 5.36 0.04 -8.65
C VAL A 70 4.10 -0.33 -7.88
N THR A 71 3.23 0.63 -7.59
CA THR A 71 1.98 0.39 -6.84
C THR A 71 1.04 -0.54 -7.59
N LYS A 72 0.91 -0.37 -8.91
CA LYS A 72 0.11 -1.25 -9.79
C LYS A 72 0.67 -2.66 -9.82
N ASP A 73 1.99 -2.80 -9.93
CA ASP A 73 2.65 -4.11 -9.99
C ASP A 73 2.48 -4.88 -8.67
N LEU A 74 2.66 -4.21 -7.54
CA LEU A 74 2.46 -4.79 -6.22
C LEU A 74 0.98 -5.20 -6.02
N TYR A 75 0.04 -4.36 -6.43
CA TYR A 75 -1.38 -4.68 -6.38
C TYR A 75 -1.72 -5.91 -7.23
N ASN A 76 -1.23 -5.99 -8.47
CA ASN A 76 -1.48 -7.12 -9.36
C ASN A 76 -0.87 -8.41 -8.80
N LYS A 77 0.37 -8.36 -8.29
CA LYS A 77 1.02 -9.48 -7.62
C LYS A 77 0.25 -9.92 -6.37
N SER A 78 -0.25 -8.96 -5.57
CA SER A 78 -1.10 -9.25 -4.42
C SER A 78 -2.37 -10.00 -4.83
N LYS A 79 -3.07 -9.50 -5.85
CA LYS A 79 -4.29 -10.11 -6.37
C LYS A 79 -4.05 -11.54 -6.90
N SER A 80 -2.95 -11.75 -7.62
CA SER A 80 -2.55 -13.07 -8.12
C SER A 80 -2.29 -14.04 -6.96
N ASN A 81 -1.49 -13.63 -5.97
CA ASN A 81 -1.24 -14.47 -4.79
C ASN A 81 -2.53 -14.80 -4.02
N LEU A 82 -3.45 -13.83 -3.89
CA LEU A 82 -4.74 -14.08 -3.25
C LEU A 82 -5.58 -15.10 -4.02
N PHE A 83 -5.58 -15.03 -5.35
CA PHE A 83 -6.27 -15.99 -6.20
C PHE A 83 -5.71 -17.39 -6.02
N PHE A 84 -4.39 -17.55 -6.13
CA PHE A 84 -3.72 -18.84 -5.89
C PHE A 84 -3.97 -19.37 -4.48
N GLY A 85 -3.89 -18.54 -3.47
CA GLY A 85 -4.20 -18.94 -2.09
C GLY A 85 -5.63 -19.44 -1.94
N ARG A 86 -6.62 -18.77 -2.57
CA ARG A 86 -8.02 -19.24 -2.55
C ARG A 86 -8.21 -20.54 -3.30
N PHE A 87 -7.60 -20.66 -4.47
CA PHE A 87 -7.65 -21.89 -5.26
C PHE A 87 -7.10 -23.07 -4.48
N LEU A 88 -5.92 -22.94 -3.88
CA LEU A 88 -5.33 -23.99 -3.04
C LEU A 88 -6.21 -24.35 -1.83
N THR A 89 -6.89 -23.36 -1.21
CA THR A 89 -7.83 -23.63 -0.12
C THR A 89 -8.98 -24.52 -0.58
N VAL A 90 -9.59 -24.18 -1.71
CA VAL A 90 -10.73 -24.97 -2.26
C VAL A 90 -10.30 -26.38 -2.58
N THR A 91 -9.13 -26.55 -3.22
CA THR A 91 -8.56 -27.87 -3.56
C THR A 91 -8.22 -28.67 -2.29
N ALA A 92 -7.67 -28.00 -1.26
CA ALA A 92 -7.38 -28.64 0.02
C ALA A 92 -8.65 -29.16 0.70
N VAL A 93 -9.70 -28.37 0.73
CA VAL A 93 -11.00 -28.78 1.31
C VAL A 93 -11.57 -29.95 0.51
N ALA A 94 -11.55 -29.90 -0.81
CA ALA A 94 -12.00 -31.02 -1.66
C ALA A 94 -11.24 -32.31 -1.36
N ALA A 95 -9.90 -32.25 -1.24
CA ALA A 95 -9.08 -33.43 -0.91
C ALA A 95 -9.42 -34.00 0.47
N LEU A 96 -9.60 -33.15 1.48
CA LEU A 96 -9.96 -33.58 2.84
C LEU A 96 -11.37 -34.23 2.88
N VAL A 97 -12.34 -33.64 2.19
CA VAL A 97 -13.71 -34.16 2.13
C VAL A 97 -13.73 -35.53 1.39
N THR A 98 -13.05 -35.62 0.24
CA THR A 98 -12.93 -36.88 -0.50
C THR A 98 -12.25 -37.94 0.36
N GLY A 99 -11.14 -37.59 1.04
CA GLY A 99 -10.46 -38.51 1.95
C GLY A 99 -11.39 -39.04 3.07
N ALA A 100 -12.23 -38.16 3.64
CA ALA A 100 -13.18 -38.55 4.67
C ALA A 100 -14.25 -39.52 4.14
N ILE A 101 -14.73 -39.33 2.90
CA ILE A 101 -15.76 -40.19 2.28
C ILE A 101 -15.20 -41.59 2.03
N ILE A 102 -14.00 -41.69 1.43
CA ILE A 102 -13.43 -42.99 1.01
C ILE A 102 -12.74 -43.76 2.15
N LYS A 103 -12.67 -43.17 3.36
CA LYS A 103 -11.95 -43.75 4.52
C LYS A 103 -12.42 -45.18 4.86
N LYS A 104 -13.71 -45.48 4.67
CA LYS A 104 -14.27 -46.80 4.95
C LYS A 104 -13.79 -47.85 3.96
N ASP A 105 -13.64 -47.45 2.69
CA ASP A 105 -13.34 -48.39 1.58
C ASP A 105 -11.82 -48.51 1.38
N ASN A 106 -11.08 -47.40 1.53
CA ASN A 106 -9.63 -47.40 1.30
C ASN A 106 -8.91 -46.42 2.28
N LYS A 107 -8.43 -47.00 3.38
CA LYS A 107 -7.73 -46.22 4.44
C LYS A 107 -6.43 -45.57 3.94
N SER A 108 -5.68 -46.24 3.08
CA SER A 108 -4.41 -45.70 2.56
C SER A 108 -4.63 -44.50 1.65
N ALA A 109 -5.60 -44.60 0.72
CA ALA A 109 -5.96 -43.46 -0.13
C ALA A 109 -6.53 -42.28 0.67
N ALA A 110 -7.35 -42.56 1.69
CA ALA A 110 -7.86 -41.50 2.59
C ALA A 110 -6.75 -40.77 3.35
N LEU A 111 -5.75 -41.53 3.83
CA LEU A 111 -4.59 -40.92 4.50
C LEU A 111 -3.77 -40.06 3.54
N ALA A 112 -3.50 -40.53 2.32
CA ALA A 112 -2.78 -39.78 1.30
C ALA A 112 -3.49 -38.43 0.98
N LEU A 113 -4.82 -38.48 0.74
CA LEU A 113 -5.62 -37.29 0.48
C LEU A 113 -5.63 -36.31 1.68
N SER A 114 -5.63 -36.82 2.89
CA SER A 114 -5.56 -35.99 4.10
C SER A 114 -4.22 -35.25 4.18
N ILE A 115 -3.12 -35.95 3.92
CA ILE A 115 -1.77 -35.34 3.90
C ILE A 115 -1.69 -34.27 2.81
N VAL A 116 -2.16 -34.56 1.60
CA VAL A 116 -2.20 -33.60 0.49
C VAL A 116 -3.06 -32.39 0.85
N GLY A 117 -4.25 -32.59 1.40
CA GLY A 117 -5.14 -31.51 1.82
C GLY A 117 -4.52 -30.58 2.88
N ILE A 118 -3.83 -31.14 3.86
CA ILE A 118 -3.10 -30.35 4.87
C ILE A 118 -1.96 -29.56 4.22
N GLY A 119 -1.15 -30.19 3.36
CA GLY A 119 -0.05 -29.55 2.64
C GLY A 119 -0.52 -28.36 1.78
N LEU A 120 -1.61 -28.56 1.03
CA LEU A 120 -2.22 -27.52 0.21
C LEU A 120 -2.76 -26.35 1.08
N ASN A 121 -3.33 -26.67 2.25
CA ASN A 121 -3.83 -25.64 3.16
C ASN A 121 -2.69 -24.77 3.72
N LEU A 122 -1.58 -25.38 4.13
CA LEU A 122 -0.39 -24.65 4.58
C LEU A 122 0.18 -23.76 3.47
N SER A 123 0.28 -24.30 2.24
CA SER A 123 0.71 -23.51 1.08
C SER A 123 -0.24 -22.34 0.80
N SER A 124 -1.55 -22.56 0.88
CA SER A 124 -2.57 -21.52 0.73
C SER A 124 -2.36 -20.36 1.73
N PHE A 125 -2.05 -20.69 2.98
CA PHE A 125 -1.78 -19.67 4.01
C PHE A 125 -0.57 -18.81 3.63
N HIS A 126 0.51 -19.41 3.12
CA HIS A 126 1.69 -18.67 2.65
C HIS A 126 1.34 -17.67 1.53
N PHE A 127 0.60 -18.09 0.51
CA PHE A 127 0.17 -17.20 -0.59
C PHE A 127 -0.72 -16.05 -0.09
N ARG A 128 -1.63 -16.34 0.84
CA ARG A 128 -2.52 -15.30 1.41
C ARG A 128 -1.75 -14.30 2.28
N LYS A 129 -0.76 -14.76 3.04
CA LYS A 129 0.15 -13.89 3.80
C LYS A 129 0.94 -13.00 2.84
N LYS A 130 1.55 -13.58 1.80
CA LYS A 130 2.31 -12.84 0.79
C LYS A 130 1.46 -11.79 0.07
N SER A 131 0.20 -12.14 -0.25
CA SER A 131 -0.75 -11.18 -0.82
C SER A 131 -0.95 -9.96 0.08
N ARG A 132 -1.09 -10.14 1.40
CA ARG A 132 -1.23 -9.03 2.35
C ARG A 132 0.00 -8.16 2.41
N GLU A 133 1.18 -8.76 2.51
CA GLU A 133 2.44 -8.01 2.51
C GLU A 133 2.58 -7.13 1.27
N LEU A 134 2.23 -7.66 0.09
CA LEU A 134 2.30 -6.92 -1.17
C LEU A 134 1.30 -5.77 -1.24
N ILE A 135 0.07 -5.96 -0.75
CA ILE A 135 -0.91 -4.86 -0.74
C ILE A 135 -0.56 -3.79 0.28
N ASP A 136 -0.04 -4.15 1.45
CA ASP A 136 0.41 -3.19 2.46
C ASP A 136 1.59 -2.36 1.92
N GLN A 137 2.52 -2.97 1.19
CA GLN A 137 3.58 -2.26 0.48
C GLN A 137 3.02 -1.29 -0.58
N ALA A 138 2.05 -1.73 -1.40
CA ALA A 138 1.42 -0.88 -2.40
C ALA A 138 0.74 0.35 -1.76
N ILE A 139 0.03 0.14 -0.65
CA ILE A 139 -0.60 1.20 0.13
C ILE A 139 0.45 2.16 0.70
N TRP A 140 1.54 1.64 1.24
CA TRP A 140 2.61 2.47 1.78
C TRP A 140 3.23 3.38 0.70
N TYR A 141 3.54 2.84 -0.49
CA TYR A 141 4.03 3.63 -1.61
C TYR A 141 3.00 4.68 -2.05
N LYS A 142 1.71 4.32 -2.13
CA LYS A 142 0.65 5.25 -2.51
C LYS A 142 0.47 6.37 -1.49
N ASN A 143 0.49 6.05 -0.22
CA ASN A 143 0.41 7.07 0.85
C ASN A 143 1.62 8.01 0.82
N LYS A 144 2.81 7.49 0.53
CA LYS A 144 4.01 8.30 0.35
C LYS A 144 3.89 9.26 -0.84
N GLU A 145 3.35 8.79 -1.96
CA GLU A 145 3.06 9.63 -3.13
C GLU A 145 2.07 10.76 -2.77
N ILE A 146 0.97 10.43 -2.08
CA ILE A 146 -0.06 11.39 -1.66
C ILE A 146 0.52 12.46 -0.72
N LEU A 147 1.35 12.07 0.26
CA LEU A 147 1.84 12.97 1.29
C LEU A 147 3.02 13.84 0.81
N PHE A 148 3.87 13.31 -0.04
CA PHE A 148 5.14 13.93 -0.40
C PHE A 148 5.27 14.28 -1.88
N GLY A 149 4.28 13.94 -2.73
CA GLY A 149 4.36 14.14 -4.17
C GLY A 149 5.47 13.34 -4.86
N LEU A 150 6.01 12.34 -4.17
CA LEU A 150 7.11 11.50 -4.67
C LEU A 150 6.51 10.36 -5.51
N GLN A 151 6.63 10.47 -6.83
CA GLN A 151 6.43 9.30 -7.68
C GLN A 151 7.58 8.32 -7.46
N PRO A 152 7.29 7.02 -7.26
CA PRO A 152 8.31 6.00 -7.08
C PRO A 152 9.09 5.70 -8.38
#